data_68a47806337114fff6fcdfb7a170c467
#
_entry.id   68a47806337114fff6fcdfb7a170c467
#
_cell.length_a   1.000
_cell.length_b   1.000
_cell.length_c   1.000
_cell.angle_alpha   90.00
_cell.angle_beta   90.00
_cell.angle_gamma   90.00
#
_symmetry.space_group_name_H-M   'P 1'
#
loop_
_entity.id
_entity.type
_entity.pdbx_description
1 polymer ?
#
loop_
_entity_poly.entity_id
_entity_poly.type
_entity_poly.pdbx_seq_one_letter_code
_entity_poly.pdbx_strand_id
1 'polypeptide(L)'
;MCKWDPEPDTMPEDDLESLPGVGPATADKLTEAGFESYQAIAVASPGEMSNTADVGESTAADIINAAREAADIGGFETGAAVLERREQIGKLSWGIPEVDELLGGGIETQSITEVYGEFGSGKSQVTHQMAVNVQLPPEHGGLGGSCIFIDSEDTFRPERIDDMVRGLDDEIIADLLERREIEGSPGDDETMADLLDSFLDHIHVAKAFNSNHQILLAEKAKELARDNEEAEFPVR
;
A
#
# COMPACT_ATOMS: atom_id res chain seq x y z
N MET A 1 17.60 -17.11 12.30
CA MET A 1 16.78 -16.47 13.35
C MET A 1 17.16 -14.99 13.31
N CYS A 2 16.78 -14.32 12.22
CA CYS A 2 16.89 -12.85 12.07
C CYS A 2 15.54 -12.30 12.52
N LYS A 3 15.54 -11.63 13.67
CA LYS A 3 14.46 -10.75 14.05
C LYS A 3 14.48 -9.58 13.06
N TRP A 4 13.51 -9.54 12.19
CA TRP A 4 13.16 -8.31 11.51
C TRP A 4 12.32 -7.52 12.54
N ASP A 5 12.93 -6.50 13.14
CA ASP A 5 12.24 -5.44 13.85
C ASP A 5 12.18 -4.28 12.85
N PRO A 6 11.04 -4.02 12.22
CA PRO A 6 10.83 -2.72 11.63
C PRO A 6 10.63 -1.77 12.81
N GLU A 7 11.67 -1.02 13.18
CA GLU A 7 11.38 0.28 13.77
C GLU A 7 10.47 0.97 12.74
N PRO A 8 9.33 1.56 13.15
CA PRO A 8 8.60 2.43 12.26
C PRO A 8 9.62 3.47 11.80
N ASP A 9 9.95 3.42 10.51
CA ASP A 9 10.67 4.50 9.85
C ASP A 9 9.69 5.70 9.86
N THR A 10 9.53 6.28 11.05
CA THR A 10 9.05 7.64 11.17
C THR A 10 10.12 8.45 10.48
N MET A 11 9.98 8.60 9.17
CA MET A 11 10.71 9.61 8.43
C MET A 11 10.62 10.87 9.29
N PRO A 12 11.74 11.48 9.66
CA PRO A 12 11.67 12.75 10.37
C PRO A 12 10.77 13.65 9.52
N GLU A 13 9.75 14.25 10.12
CA GLU A 13 8.92 15.24 9.45
C GLU A 13 9.88 16.20 8.75
N ASP A 14 9.83 16.19 7.41
CA ASP A 14 10.72 17.04 6.64
C ASP A 14 10.40 18.48 7.03
N ASP A 15 11.36 19.19 7.61
CA ASP A 15 11.20 20.59 7.94
C ASP A 15 11.12 21.41 6.64
N LEU A 16 9.92 21.55 6.11
CA LEU A 16 9.68 22.27 4.85
C LEU A 16 10.20 23.71 4.92
N GLU A 17 10.27 24.33 6.09
CA GLU A 17 10.81 25.67 6.28
C GLU A 17 12.34 25.71 6.07
N SER A 18 13.00 24.57 6.13
CA SER A 18 14.43 24.48 5.82
C SER A 18 14.76 24.60 4.35
N LEU A 19 13.75 24.43 3.46
CA LEU A 19 13.93 24.57 2.02
C LEU A 19 14.11 26.05 1.63
N PRO A 20 15.10 26.37 0.77
CA PRO A 20 15.28 27.71 0.24
C PRO A 20 14.01 28.26 -0.41
N GLY A 21 13.54 29.41 0.07
CA GLY A 21 12.34 30.07 -0.45
C GLY A 21 11.02 29.64 0.21
N VAL A 22 11.05 28.72 1.15
CA VAL A 22 9.89 28.31 1.95
C VAL A 22 9.97 28.99 3.32
N GLY A 23 9.02 29.88 3.58
CA GLY A 23 8.79 30.44 4.91
C GLY A 23 7.54 29.82 5.53
N PRO A 24 7.22 30.09 6.82
CA PRO A 24 6.10 29.47 7.54
C PRO A 24 4.77 29.47 6.74
N ALA A 25 4.39 30.64 6.19
CA ALA A 25 3.16 30.75 5.41
C ALA A 25 3.17 29.96 4.09
N THR A 26 4.35 29.68 3.54
CA THR A 26 4.49 28.85 2.33
C THR A 26 4.49 27.36 2.71
N ALA A 27 5.11 27.01 3.83
CA ALA A 27 5.07 25.65 4.38
C ALA A 27 3.62 25.23 4.69
N ASP A 28 2.85 26.09 5.37
CA ASP A 28 1.43 25.85 5.65
C ASP A 28 0.65 25.59 4.35
N LYS A 29 0.83 26.41 3.32
CA LYS A 29 0.15 26.24 2.03
C LYS A 29 0.55 24.96 1.30
N LEU A 30 1.81 24.57 1.38
CA LEU A 30 2.31 23.31 0.79
C LEU A 30 1.69 22.10 1.50
N THR A 31 1.65 22.12 2.82
CA THR A 31 1.05 21.06 3.63
C THR A 31 -0.47 20.98 3.36
N GLU A 32 -1.19 22.11 3.36
CA GLU A 32 -2.63 22.13 3.01
C GLU A 32 -2.91 21.61 1.58
N ALA A 33 -1.95 21.77 0.67
CA ALA A 33 -2.02 21.27 -0.70
C ALA A 33 -1.56 19.80 -0.84
N GLY A 34 -1.17 19.14 0.28
CA GLY A 34 -0.72 17.73 0.30
C GLY A 34 0.75 17.51 -0.03
N PHE A 35 1.57 18.58 -0.02
CA PHE A 35 3.03 18.50 -0.18
C PHE A 35 3.71 18.48 1.20
N GLU A 36 3.70 17.34 1.87
CA GLU A 36 4.15 17.19 3.27
C GLU A 36 5.60 16.72 3.39
N SER A 37 6.23 16.29 2.30
CA SER A 37 7.61 15.77 2.29
C SER A 37 8.42 16.33 1.12
N TYR A 38 9.76 16.34 1.26
CA TYR A 38 10.66 16.72 0.17
C TYR A 38 10.45 15.84 -1.07
N GLN A 39 10.16 14.55 -0.88
CA GLN A 39 9.88 13.62 -1.98
C GLN A 39 8.60 14.00 -2.73
N ALA A 40 7.53 14.33 -2.01
CA ALA A 40 6.27 14.78 -2.62
C ALA A 40 6.46 16.06 -3.43
N ILE A 41 7.21 17.01 -2.88
CA ILE A 41 7.55 18.28 -3.55
C ILE A 41 8.43 18.03 -4.78
N ALA A 42 9.45 17.18 -4.67
CA ALA A 42 10.45 16.94 -5.70
C ALA A 42 9.89 16.34 -6.99
N VAL A 43 8.80 15.56 -6.89
CA VAL A 43 8.13 14.90 -8.04
C VAL A 43 6.98 15.73 -8.62
N ALA A 44 6.57 16.80 -7.95
CA ALA A 44 5.52 17.69 -8.42
C ALA A 44 5.95 18.48 -9.68
N SER A 45 4.97 18.94 -10.45
CA SER A 45 5.22 19.91 -11.51
C SER A 45 5.05 21.34 -10.99
N PRO A 46 5.81 22.34 -11.53
CA PRO A 46 5.66 23.74 -11.11
C PRO A 46 4.23 24.28 -11.30
N GLY A 47 3.56 23.87 -12.39
CA GLY A 47 2.18 24.26 -12.66
C GLY A 47 1.17 23.67 -11.68
N GLU A 48 1.34 22.40 -11.29
CA GLU A 48 0.52 21.74 -10.28
C GLU A 48 0.65 22.44 -8.93
N MET A 49 1.88 22.58 -8.45
CA MET A 49 2.16 23.27 -7.17
C MET A 49 1.66 24.71 -7.18
N SER A 50 1.84 25.44 -8.28
CA SER A 50 1.34 26.82 -8.41
C SER A 50 -0.18 26.90 -8.27
N ASN A 51 -0.90 25.93 -8.85
CA ASN A 51 -2.37 25.91 -8.83
C ASN A 51 -2.95 25.45 -7.50
N THR A 52 -2.30 24.50 -6.81
CA THR A 52 -2.82 23.90 -5.57
C THR A 52 -2.37 24.65 -4.32
N ALA A 53 -1.11 25.06 -4.24
CA ALA A 53 -0.53 25.74 -3.07
C ALA A 53 -0.52 27.28 -3.20
N ASP A 54 -1.11 27.86 -4.26
CA ASP A 54 -1.16 29.31 -4.50
C ASP A 54 0.21 30.00 -4.33
N VAL A 55 1.23 29.42 -4.97
CA VAL A 55 2.59 29.99 -5.07
C VAL A 55 2.90 30.36 -6.51
N GLY A 56 3.75 31.36 -6.74
CA GLY A 56 4.15 31.71 -8.10
C GLY A 56 4.90 30.56 -8.79
N GLU A 57 4.65 30.34 -10.09
CA GLU A 57 5.24 29.22 -10.84
C GLU A 57 6.78 29.18 -10.80
N SER A 58 7.43 30.37 -10.81
CA SER A 58 8.89 30.49 -10.65
C SER A 58 9.33 30.05 -9.26
N THR A 59 8.59 30.45 -8.21
CA THR A 59 8.86 30.07 -6.83
C THR A 59 8.64 28.56 -6.63
N ALA A 60 7.58 28.01 -7.23
CA ALA A 60 7.31 26.58 -7.22
C ALA A 60 8.46 25.79 -7.86
N ALA A 61 9.00 26.27 -9.00
CA ALA A 61 10.14 25.62 -9.64
C ALA A 61 11.40 25.65 -8.76
N ASP A 62 11.67 26.77 -8.08
CA ASP A 62 12.82 26.89 -7.16
C ASP A 62 12.68 25.96 -5.94
N ILE A 63 11.49 25.89 -5.35
CA ILE A 63 11.16 24.99 -4.22
C ILE A 63 11.32 23.53 -4.64
N ILE A 64 10.79 23.14 -5.81
CA ILE A 64 10.92 21.79 -6.34
C ILE A 64 12.39 21.39 -6.55
N ASN A 65 13.21 22.30 -7.08
CA ASN A 65 14.63 22.03 -7.26
C ASN A 65 15.37 21.89 -5.92
N ALA A 66 15.04 22.74 -4.94
CA ALA A 66 15.60 22.64 -3.59
C ALA A 66 15.19 21.31 -2.91
N ALA A 67 13.92 20.92 -3.06
CA ALA A 67 13.43 19.64 -2.53
C ALA A 67 14.10 18.42 -3.20
N ARG A 68 14.39 18.48 -4.51
CA ARG A 68 15.16 17.43 -5.21
C ARG A 68 16.57 17.29 -4.67
N GLU A 69 17.24 18.40 -4.37
CA GLU A 69 18.56 18.38 -3.75
C GLU A 69 18.51 17.85 -2.31
N ALA A 70 17.53 18.28 -1.52
CA ALA A 70 17.37 17.86 -0.14
C ALA A 70 16.99 16.38 0.00
N ALA A 71 16.15 15.87 -0.91
CA ALA A 71 15.73 14.48 -0.96
C ALA A 71 16.72 13.55 -1.73
N ASP A 72 17.83 14.09 -2.22
CA ASP A 72 18.81 13.40 -3.11
C ASP A 72 18.15 12.72 -4.34
N ILE A 73 17.05 13.32 -4.83
CA ILE A 73 16.32 12.81 -5.99
C ILE A 73 16.99 13.26 -7.28
N GLY A 74 17.38 12.28 -8.09
CA GLY A 74 18.03 12.49 -9.38
C GLY A 74 19.55 12.40 -9.34
N GLY A 75 20.15 12.02 -8.21
CA GLY A 75 21.56 11.64 -8.11
C GLY A 75 21.87 10.34 -8.85
N PHE A 76 23.16 10.10 -9.12
CA PHE A 76 23.62 8.82 -9.62
C PHE A 76 23.92 7.88 -8.45
N GLU A 77 23.26 6.72 -8.44
CA GLU A 77 23.54 5.64 -7.50
C GLU A 77 24.50 4.62 -8.12
N THR A 78 25.23 3.90 -7.27
CA THR A 78 25.99 2.73 -7.74
C THR A 78 25.08 1.54 -7.95
N GLY A 79 25.42 0.64 -8.89
CA GLY A 79 24.68 -0.61 -9.05
C GLY A 79 24.61 -1.46 -7.77
N ALA A 80 25.62 -1.33 -6.89
CA ALA A 80 25.62 -2.00 -5.59
C ALA A 80 24.55 -1.43 -4.64
N ALA A 81 24.40 -0.09 -4.57
CA ALA A 81 23.36 0.55 -3.78
C ALA A 81 21.94 0.20 -4.28
N VAL A 82 21.77 0.16 -5.62
CA VAL A 82 20.51 -0.29 -6.23
C VAL A 82 20.20 -1.74 -5.85
N LEU A 83 21.20 -2.62 -5.86
CA LEU A 83 21.01 -4.03 -5.48
C LEU A 83 20.60 -4.16 -4.01
N GLU A 84 21.29 -3.47 -3.10
CA GLU A 84 20.98 -3.47 -1.67
C GLU A 84 19.55 -2.98 -1.40
N ARG A 85 19.12 -1.88 -2.03
CA ARG A 85 17.73 -1.40 -1.93
C ARG A 85 16.72 -2.41 -2.47
N ARG A 86 17.02 -3.11 -3.59
CA ARG A 86 16.14 -4.14 -4.13
C ARG A 86 16.00 -5.36 -3.23
N GLU A 87 17.02 -5.69 -2.46
CA GLU A 87 16.97 -6.78 -1.47
C GLU A 87 16.01 -6.48 -0.29
N GLN A 88 15.71 -5.19 -0.05
CA GLN A 88 14.79 -4.73 0.99
C GLN A 88 13.33 -4.67 0.52
N ILE A 89 13.06 -4.85 -0.79
CA ILE A 89 11.69 -4.85 -1.32
C ILE A 89 10.95 -6.07 -0.79
N GLY A 90 9.83 -5.82 -0.10
CA GLY A 90 8.93 -6.87 0.37
C GLY A 90 8.24 -7.60 -0.79
N LYS A 91 7.78 -8.80 -0.53
CA LYS A 91 7.07 -9.63 -1.53
C LYS A 91 5.82 -10.22 -0.95
N LEU A 92 4.74 -10.12 -1.73
CA LEU A 92 3.46 -10.74 -1.42
C LEU A 92 3.36 -12.08 -2.18
N SER A 93 3.20 -13.16 -1.46
CA SER A 93 3.00 -14.50 -2.04
C SER A 93 1.69 -14.59 -2.82
N TRP A 94 1.70 -15.33 -3.92
CA TRP A 94 0.49 -15.76 -4.63
C TRP A 94 -0.27 -16.87 -3.88
N GLY A 95 0.37 -17.49 -2.89
CA GLY A 95 -0.14 -18.69 -2.26
C GLY A 95 0.05 -19.96 -3.11
N ILE A 96 0.83 -19.89 -4.17
CA ILE A 96 1.16 -21.00 -5.07
C ILE A 96 2.69 -21.03 -5.23
N PRO A 97 3.38 -21.99 -4.58
CA PRO A 97 4.85 -22.02 -4.52
C PRO A 97 5.54 -21.95 -5.88
N GLU A 98 4.98 -22.63 -6.91
CA GLU A 98 5.55 -22.64 -8.26
C GLU A 98 5.45 -21.27 -8.94
N VAL A 99 4.41 -20.49 -8.64
CA VAL A 99 4.24 -19.12 -9.16
C VAL A 99 5.17 -18.19 -8.41
N ASP A 100 5.30 -18.34 -7.10
CA ASP A 100 6.22 -17.54 -6.29
C ASP A 100 7.68 -17.78 -6.72
N GLU A 101 8.08 -19.03 -6.98
CA GLU A 101 9.41 -19.34 -7.51
C GLU A 101 9.64 -18.66 -8.88
N LEU A 102 8.65 -18.70 -9.78
CA LEU A 102 8.73 -18.05 -11.09
C LEU A 102 8.90 -16.53 -10.98
N LEU A 103 8.26 -15.91 -9.98
CA LEU A 103 8.31 -14.46 -9.72
C LEU A 103 9.46 -14.07 -8.78
N GLY A 104 10.32 -15.03 -8.40
CA GLY A 104 11.44 -14.77 -7.50
C GLY A 104 11.01 -14.48 -6.06
N GLY A 105 9.89 -15.06 -5.62
CA GLY A 105 9.38 -15.02 -4.24
C GLY A 105 8.03 -14.32 -4.05
N GLY A 106 7.37 -13.93 -5.14
CA GLY A 106 6.05 -13.28 -5.11
C GLY A 106 6.00 -11.91 -5.81
N ILE A 107 4.91 -11.19 -5.60
CA ILE A 107 4.70 -9.84 -6.14
C ILE A 107 5.51 -8.83 -5.32
N GLU A 108 6.35 -8.04 -5.98
CA GLU A 108 7.15 -7.01 -5.31
C GLU A 108 6.25 -5.87 -4.79
N THR A 109 6.47 -5.45 -3.54
CA THR A 109 5.91 -4.20 -3.02
C THR A 109 6.51 -2.98 -3.73
N GLN A 110 5.93 -1.79 -3.54
CA GLN A 110 6.38 -0.55 -4.19
C GLN A 110 6.41 -0.62 -5.72
N SER A 111 5.63 -1.52 -6.32
CA SER A 111 5.56 -1.74 -7.76
C SER A 111 4.12 -1.80 -8.27
N ILE A 112 3.95 -1.65 -9.58
CA ILE A 112 2.69 -1.88 -10.26
C ILE A 112 2.79 -3.22 -10.98
N THR A 113 1.93 -4.17 -10.59
CA THR A 113 1.84 -5.48 -11.24
C THR A 113 0.55 -5.56 -12.05
N GLU A 114 0.66 -5.87 -13.34
CA GLU A 114 -0.48 -6.06 -14.22
C GLU A 114 -0.69 -7.54 -14.52
N VAL A 115 -1.95 -8.00 -14.40
CA VAL A 115 -2.37 -9.35 -14.77
C VAL A 115 -3.35 -9.27 -15.94
N TYR A 116 -3.01 -9.87 -17.06
CA TYR A 116 -3.85 -9.88 -18.24
C TYR A 116 -4.11 -11.31 -18.75
N GLY A 117 -5.21 -11.49 -19.48
CA GLY A 117 -5.58 -12.78 -20.03
C GLY A 117 -7.00 -12.76 -20.61
N GLU A 118 -7.39 -13.82 -21.30
CA GLU A 118 -8.71 -13.98 -21.88
C GLU A 118 -9.82 -14.02 -20.82
N PHE A 119 -11.07 -13.87 -21.24
CA PHE A 119 -12.21 -14.05 -20.37
C PHE A 119 -12.20 -15.47 -19.75
N GLY A 120 -12.44 -15.54 -18.43
CA GLY A 120 -12.43 -16.82 -17.72
C GLY A 120 -11.04 -17.34 -17.31
N SER A 121 -9.93 -16.61 -17.57
CA SER A 121 -8.57 -17.02 -17.20
C SER A 121 -8.24 -16.88 -15.70
N GLY A 122 -9.17 -16.42 -14.86
CA GLY A 122 -8.97 -16.34 -13.42
C GLY A 122 -8.47 -14.99 -12.89
N LYS A 123 -8.37 -13.93 -13.71
CA LYS A 123 -7.88 -12.59 -13.27
C LYS A 123 -8.58 -12.10 -12.00
N SER A 124 -9.91 -12.10 -12.00
CA SER A 124 -10.69 -11.68 -10.82
C SER A 124 -10.51 -12.63 -9.62
N GLN A 125 -10.22 -13.91 -9.86
CA GLN A 125 -9.91 -14.86 -8.80
C GLN A 125 -8.59 -14.49 -8.12
N VAL A 126 -7.57 -14.17 -8.92
CA VAL A 126 -6.27 -13.71 -8.44
C VAL A 126 -6.40 -12.43 -7.59
N THR A 127 -7.20 -11.44 -8.05
CA THR A 127 -7.37 -10.19 -7.29
C THR A 127 -8.05 -10.42 -5.94
N HIS A 128 -9.03 -11.34 -5.84
CA HIS A 128 -9.62 -11.73 -4.55
C HIS A 128 -8.60 -12.48 -3.68
N GLN A 129 -7.79 -13.36 -4.27
CA GLN A 129 -6.73 -14.07 -3.54
C GLN A 129 -5.71 -13.09 -2.96
N MET A 130 -5.31 -12.06 -3.73
CA MET A 130 -4.39 -11.03 -3.23
C MET A 130 -5.01 -10.21 -2.10
N ALA A 131 -6.33 -9.96 -2.13
CA ALA A 131 -7.03 -9.27 -1.04
C ALA A 131 -7.06 -10.08 0.27
N VAL A 132 -6.96 -11.42 0.19
CA VAL A 132 -6.76 -12.30 1.36
C VAL A 132 -5.29 -12.36 1.74
N ASN A 133 -4.42 -12.66 0.79
CA ASN A 133 -2.99 -12.90 1.06
C ASN A 133 -2.29 -11.70 1.68
N VAL A 134 -2.64 -10.45 1.28
CA VAL A 134 -2.03 -9.24 1.83
C VAL A 134 -2.25 -9.10 3.34
N GLN A 135 -3.31 -9.68 3.88
CA GLN A 135 -3.66 -9.65 5.30
C GLN A 135 -2.98 -10.75 6.12
N LEU A 136 -2.38 -11.74 5.46
CA LEU A 136 -1.63 -12.79 6.15
C LEU A 136 -0.36 -12.20 6.77
N PRO A 137 0.12 -12.78 7.88
CA PRO A 137 1.40 -12.43 8.45
C PRO A 137 2.57 -12.71 7.49
N PRO A 138 3.70 -12.00 7.59
CA PRO A 138 4.86 -12.19 6.71
C PRO A 138 5.41 -13.63 6.70
N GLU A 139 5.34 -14.36 7.79
CA GLU A 139 5.73 -15.76 7.89
C GLU A 139 4.88 -16.69 7.05
N HIS A 140 3.66 -16.27 6.69
CA HIS A 140 2.73 -16.97 5.80
C HIS A 140 2.69 -16.32 4.40
N GLY A 141 3.68 -15.49 4.07
CA GLY A 141 3.82 -14.87 2.75
C GLY A 141 2.94 -13.65 2.51
N GLY A 142 2.30 -13.12 3.55
CA GLY A 142 1.52 -11.89 3.51
C GLY A 142 2.34 -10.65 3.86
N LEU A 143 1.64 -9.54 4.09
CA LEU A 143 2.22 -8.25 4.50
C LEU A 143 1.60 -7.73 5.81
N GLY A 144 0.60 -8.42 6.38
CA GLY A 144 -0.15 -7.98 7.56
C GLY A 144 -0.95 -6.68 7.31
N GLY A 145 -1.28 -6.38 6.04
CA GLY A 145 -1.88 -5.12 5.63
C GLY A 145 -3.37 -5.22 5.32
N SER A 146 -3.92 -4.15 4.76
CA SER A 146 -5.31 -4.06 4.26
C SER A 146 -5.33 -3.96 2.73
N CYS A 147 -6.51 -4.13 2.13
CA CYS A 147 -6.72 -4.07 0.69
C CYS A 147 -7.68 -2.92 0.33
N ILE A 148 -7.30 -2.11 -0.65
CA ILE A 148 -8.23 -1.19 -1.32
C ILE A 148 -8.57 -1.78 -2.69
N PHE A 149 -9.82 -2.17 -2.87
CA PHE A 149 -10.35 -2.83 -4.07
C PHE A 149 -11.20 -1.85 -4.88
N ILE A 150 -10.66 -1.34 -6.00
CA ILE A 150 -11.42 -0.49 -6.93
C ILE A 150 -12.02 -1.36 -8.02
N ASP A 151 -13.32 -1.61 -7.91
CA ASP A 151 -14.08 -2.50 -8.78
C ASP A 151 -14.74 -1.73 -9.92
N SER A 152 -14.28 -1.93 -11.16
CA SER A 152 -14.83 -1.30 -12.36
C SER A 152 -15.82 -2.17 -13.11
N GLU A 153 -15.92 -3.47 -12.78
CA GLU A 153 -16.73 -4.46 -13.49
C GLU A 153 -17.85 -5.06 -12.62
N ASP A 154 -17.98 -4.62 -11.37
CA ASP A 154 -18.93 -5.17 -10.39
C ASP A 154 -18.70 -6.67 -10.14
N THR A 155 -17.43 -7.03 -9.96
CA THR A 155 -16.97 -8.43 -9.85
C THR A 155 -16.58 -8.85 -8.44
N PHE A 156 -16.50 -7.93 -7.49
CA PHE A 156 -16.20 -8.25 -6.10
C PHE A 156 -17.31 -9.15 -5.52
N ARG A 157 -16.91 -10.22 -4.88
CA ARG A 157 -17.79 -11.23 -4.29
C ARG A 157 -17.27 -11.65 -2.93
N PRO A 158 -17.94 -11.23 -1.83
CA PRO A 158 -17.57 -11.66 -0.47
C PRO A 158 -17.56 -13.17 -0.30
N GLU A 159 -18.41 -13.90 -1.02
CA GLU A 159 -18.48 -15.37 -0.97
C GLU A 159 -17.17 -16.01 -1.45
N ARG A 160 -16.41 -15.35 -2.34
CA ARG A 160 -15.10 -15.84 -2.78
C ARG A 160 -14.05 -15.61 -1.70
N ILE A 161 -14.16 -14.52 -0.93
CA ILE A 161 -13.29 -14.30 0.22
C ILE A 161 -13.53 -15.38 1.26
N ASP A 162 -14.81 -15.73 1.55
CA ASP A 162 -15.16 -16.82 2.46
C ASP A 162 -14.55 -18.16 2.03
N ASP A 163 -14.73 -18.53 0.75
CA ASP A 163 -14.15 -19.76 0.20
C ASP A 163 -12.60 -19.79 0.35
N MET A 164 -11.93 -18.64 0.15
CA MET A 164 -10.47 -18.54 0.27
C MET A 164 -10.00 -18.59 1.72
N VAL A 165 -10.69 -17.90 2.63
CA VAL A 165 -10.36 -17.92 4.07
C VAL A 165 -10.58 -19.31 4.64
N ARG A 166 -11.67 -19.99 4.30
CA ARG A 166 -11.92 -21.39 4.70
C ARG A 166 -10.97 -22.39 4.05
N GLY A 167 -10.33 -22.00 2.95
CA GLY A 167 -9.34 -22.83 2.25
C GLY A 167 -7.91 -22.64 2.75
N LEU A 168 -7.65 -21.78 3.73
CA LEU A 168 -6.34 -21.64 4.36
C LEU A 168 -6.01 -22.88 5.19
N ASP A 169 -4.72 -23.17 5.35
CA ASP A 169 -4.26 -24.24 6.21
C ASP A 169 -4.64 -23.99 7.68
N ASP A 170 -5.00 -25.05 8.42
CA ASP A 170 -5.40 -24.96 9.83
C ASP A 170 -4.35 -24.25 10.72
N GLU A 171 -3.06 -24.38 10.37
CA GLU A 171 -1.96 -23.70 11.07
C GLU A 171 -2.04 -22.17 10.86
N ILE A 172 -2.31 -21.73 9.65
CA ILE A 172 -2.50 -20.32 9.32
C ILE A 172 -3.74 -19.76 10.01
N ILE A 173 -4.85 -20.50 9.96
CA ILE A 173 -6.08 -20.12 10.64
C ILE A 173 -5.85 -19.97 12.14
N ALA A 174 -5.18 -20.92 12.78
CA ALA A 174 -4.88 -20.88 14.21
C ALA A 174 -4.03 -19.67 14.60
N ASP A 175 -3.00 -19.33 13.82
CA ASP A 175 -2.17 -18.13 14.02
C ASP A 175 -2.99 -16.85 13.85
N LEU A 176 -3.87 -16.78 12.84
CA LEU A 176 -4.75 -15.64 12.61
C LEU A 176 -5.76 -15.44 13.74
N LEU A 177 -6.35 -16.53 14.27
CA LEU A 177 -7.29 -16.46 15.40
C LEU A 177 -6.60 -15.89 16.64
N GLU A 178 -5.36 -16.34 16.94
CA GLU A 178 -4.58 -15.82 18.06
C GLU A 178 -4.28 -14.32 17.88
N ARG A 179 -3.78 -13.91 16.70
CA ARG A 179 -3.42 -12.51 16.41
C ARG A 179 -4.60 -11.55 16.41
N ARG A 180 -5.76 -12.02 15.98
CA ARG A 180 -7.00 -11.23 15.91
C ARG A 180 -7.85 -11.35 17.17
N GLU A 181 -7.35 -12.05 18.20
CA GLU A 181 -8.03 -12.26 19.48
C GLU A 181 -9.44 -12.87 19.31
N ILE A 182 -9.59 -13.77 18.31
CA ILE A 182 -10.84 -14.52 18.05
C ILE A 182 -10.80 -15.84 18.83
N GLU A 183 -11.76 -16.02 19.75
CA GLU A 183 -11.89 -17.27 20.51
C GLU A 183 -12.50 -18.38 19.64
N GLY A 184 -11.92 -19.56 19.65
CA GLY A 184 -12.46 -20.73 18.95
C GLY A 184 -11.40 -21.62 18.35
N SER A 185 -11.77 -22.41 17.34
CA SER A 185 -10.86 -23.37 16.69
C SER A 185 -11.08 -23.38 15.17
N PRO A 186 -10.02 -23.70 14.38
CA PRO A 186 -10.17 -23.94 12.96
C PRO A 186 -11.27 -24.98 12.68
N GLY A 187 -12.17 -24.66 11.74
CA GLY A 187 -13.26 -25.55 11.34
C GLY A 187 -14.56 -25.41 12.15
N ASP A 188 -14.60 -24.62 13.22
CA ASP A 188 -15.85 -24.22 13.86
C ASP A 188 -16.55 -23.13 13.05
N ASP A 189 -17.84 -23.33 12.72
CA ASP A 189 -18.54 -22.43 11.79
C ASP A 189 -18.69 -21.00 12.34
N GLU A 190 -18.90 -20.80 13.63
CA GLU A 190 -19.03 -19.50 14.27
C GLU A 190 -17.67 -18.79 14.28
N THR A 191 -16.61 -19.49 14.69
CA THR A 191 -15.24 -18.99 14.64
C THR A 191 -14.79 -18.59 13.23
N MET A 192 -15.14 -19.39 12.23
CA MET A 192 -14.81 -19.09 10.84
C MET A 192 -15.62 -17.91 10.29
N ALA A 193 -16.83 -17.68 10.79
CA ALA A 193 -17.61 -16.49 10.43
C ALA A 193 -16.99 -15.22 11.02
N ASP A 194 -16.58 -15.24 12.28
CA ASP A 194 -15.87 -14.12 12.92
C ASP A 194 -14.55 -13.80 12.23
N LEU A 195 -13.81 -14.85 11.84
CA LEU A 195 -12.57 -14.69 11.08
C LEU A 195 -12.84 -14.05 9.70
N LEU A 196 -13.88 -14.50 8.98
CA LEU A 196 -14.29 -13.91 7.71
C LEU A 196 -14.65 -12.44 7.86
N ASP A 197 -15.47 -12.09 8.86
CA ASP A 197 -15.85 -10.71 9.12
C ASP A 197 -14.63 -9.84 9.34
N SER A 198 -13.63 -10.34 10.08
CA SER A 198 -12.37 -9.63 10.29
C SER A 198 -11.56 -9.44 8.99
N PHE A 199 -11.62 -10.37 8.04
CA PHE A 199 -11.00 -10.19 6.72
C PHE A 199 -11.74 -9.14 5.88
N LEU A 200 -13.08 -9.17 5.90
CA LEU A 200 -13.90 -8.23 5.13
C LEU A 200 -13.77 -6.79 5.63
N ASP A 201 -13.59 -6.59 6.93
CA ASP A 201 -13.35 -5.27 7.53
C ASP A 201 -12.05 -4.62 7.04
N HIS A 202 -11.06 -5.43 6.62
CA HIS A 202 -9.79 -4.97 6.06
C HIS A 202 -9.76 -4.91 4.52
N ILE A 203 -10.92 -5.08 3.86
CA ILE A 203 -11.05 -4.92 2.40
C ILE A 203 -11.95 -3.72 2.10
N HIS A 204 -11.36 -2.59 1.74
CA HIS A 204 -12.10 -1.38 1.39
C HIS A 204 -12.51 -1.42 -0.08
N VAL A 205 -13.79 -1.61 -0.37
CA VAL A 205 -14.30 -1.76 -1.75
C VAL A 205 -14.93 -0.46 -2.24
N ALA A 206 -14.51 0.00 -3.40
CA ALA A 206 -15.10 1.15 -4.09
C ALA A 206 -15.48 0.79 -5.54
N LYS A 207 -16.74 1.07 -5.91
CA LYS A 207 -17.23 0.80 -7.28
C LYS A 207 -16.97 1.99 -8.19
N ALA A 208 -16.24 1.77 -9.27
CA ALA A 208 -15.98 2.77 -10.30
C ALA A 208 -17.02 2.66 -11.43
N PHE A 209 -17.61 3.79 -11.85
CA PHE A 209 -18.63 3.82 -12.88
C PHE A 209 -18.07 4.22 -14.27
N ASN A 210 -16.93 4.87 -14.30
CA ASN A 210 -16.22 5.29 -15.51
C ASN A 210 -14.76 5.63 -15.19
N SER A 211 -13.96 5.93 -16.22
CA SER A 211 -12.52 6.22 -16.06
C SER A 211 -12.23 7.43 -15.18
N ASN A 212 -13.02 8.52 -15.28
CA ASN A 212 -12.83 9.69 -14.43
C ASN A 212 -13.12 9.38 -12.97
N HIS A 213 -14.13 8.53 -12.70
CA HIS A 213 -14.43 8.08 -11.35
C HIS A 213 -13.33 7.15 -10.81
N GLN A 214 -12.70 6.33 -11.66
CA GLN A 214 -11.53 5.53 -11.26
C GLN A 214 -10.38 6.42 -10.76
N ILE A 215 -10.07 7.51 -11.49
CA ILE A 215 -9.02 8.46 -11.08
C ILE A 215 -9.36 9.08 -9.72
N LEU A 216 -10.59 9.56 -9.55
CA LEU A 216 -11.04 10.12 -8.26
C LEU A 216 -10.95 9.11 -7.11
N LEU A 217 -11.29 7.83 -7.37
CA LEU A 217 -11.17 6.78 -6.36
C LEU A 217 -9.72 6.45 -6.04
N ALA A 218 -8.81 6.53 -7.00
CA ALA A 218 -7.38 6.37 -6.75
C ALA A 218 -6.81 7.50 -5.88
N GLU A 219 -7.28 8.75 -6.08
CA GLU A 219 -6.92 9.87 -5.19
C GLU A 219 -7.44 9.66 -3.76
N LYS A 220 -8.70 9.24 -3.62
CA LYS A 220 -9.27 8.89 -2.31
C LYS A 220 -8.59 7.71 -1.64
N ALA A 221 -8.10 6.74 -2.42
CA ALA A 221 -7.33 5.62 -1.90
C ALA A 221 -6.02 6.09 -1.24
N LYS A 222 -5.37 7.13 -1.78
CA LYS A 222 -4.19 7.76 -1.14
C LYS A 222 -4.54 8.36 0.21
N GLU A 223 -5.66 9.08 0.32
CA GLU A 223 -6.12 9.65 1.59
C GLU A 223 -6.42 8.54 2.60
N LEU A 224 -7.17 7.50 2.19
CA LEU A 224 -7.50 6.38 3.06
C LEU A 224 -6.25 5.61 3.53
N ALA A 225 -5.23 5.46 2.67
CA ALA A 225 -3.98 4.81 3.04
C ALA A 225 -3.23 5.62 4.10
N ARG A 226 -3.17 6.96 3.99
CA ARG A 226 -2.56 7.82 5.01
C ARG A 226 -3.30 7.77 6.34
N ASP A 227 -4.62 7.89 6.33
CA ASP A 227 -5.44 7.84 7.55
C ASP A 227 -5.24 6.50 8.29
N ASN A 228 -4.97 5.42 7.56
CA ASN A 228 -4.69 4.10 8.12
C ASN A 228 -3.25 3.94 8.61
N GLU A 229 -2.28 4.69 8.09
CA GLU A 229 -0.91 4.75 8.63
C GLU A 229 -0.87 5.49 9.98
N GLU A 230 -1.73 6.51 10.17
CA GLU A 230 -1.89 7.21 11.45
C GLU A 230 -2.73 6.41 12.47
N ALA A 231 -3.62 5.55 12.02
CA ALA A 231 -4.29 4.58 12.86
C ALA A 231 -3.32 3.41 13.11
N GLU A 232 -2.62 3.44 14.25
CA GLU A 232 -1.84 2.29 14.74
C GLU A 232 -2.68 1.02 14.62
N PHE A 233 -2.51 0.27 13.52
CA PHE A 233 -2.87 -1.13 13.54
C PHE A 233 -1.89 -1.80 14.48
N PRO A 234 -2.34 -2.32 15.61
CA PRO A 234 -1.43 -3.03 16.50
C PRO A 234 -1.01 -4.32 15.83
N VAL A 235 0.01 -4.25 14.99
CA VAL A 235 0.83 -5.42 14.67
C VAL A 235 1.67 -5.67 15.91
N ARG A 236 1.12 -6.37 16.87
CA ARG A 236 1.86 -6.94 17.99
C ARG A 236 2.37 -8.32 17.65
#